data_5530b2a6734f62f69f1f03362735ef7c
#
_entry.id   5530b2a6734f62f69f1f03362735ef7c
#
_cell.length_a   1.000
_cell.length_b   1.000
_cell.length_c   1.000
_cell.angle_alpha   90.00
_cell.angle_beta   90.00
_cell.angle_gamma   90.00
#
_symmetry.space_group_name_H-M   'P 1'
#
loop_
_entity.id
_entity.type
_entity.pdbx_description
1 polymer ?
#
loop_
_entity_poly.entity_id
_entity_poly.type
_entity_poly.pdbx_seq_one_letter_code
_entity_poly.pdbx_strand_id
1 'polypeptide(L)'
;MAIVSTLPPTLQAKHRARLRTSFDAPAPLRMWHLTSLDAPTVAVVWTLAFAWAVQIRLPGWPVAVVALAAWCAYIGDRLLDARNAHTPLRARHHFHWKHRRIFLPVAFAAAVVALALVFHSMPFAARERNSVLAAATLAYFTSVHIPWHVPAAKRWLRFPKELLVGVLFTLACAAPTLTRITGRRAGPTAVAVLPIILVFISLAWLNCHAIEFWEEQSQPRSAVQRPAIALMAIAMLAAAIAAIGHDPRGAAILATAALSAALLALLDCHRHSVTPIALRACADLALLTPLVLLVLPRRLIP
;
A
#
# COMPACT_ATOMS: atom_id res chain seq x y z
N MET A 1 -13.09 22.66 8.94
CA MET A 1 -12.84 24.09 9.28
C MET A 1 -13.65 24.60 10.47
N ALA A 2 -14.75 23.97 10.87
CA ALA A 2 -15.65 24.45 11.95
C ALA A 2 -15.11 24.32 13.40
N ILE A 3 -14.15 23.43 13.68
CA ILE A 3 -13.65 23.21 15.07
C ILE A 3 -12.63 24.28 15.50
N VAL A 4 -11.97 24.94 14.55
CA VAL A 4 -10.93 25.96 14.87
C VAL A 4 -11.53 27.26 15.39
N SER A 5 -12.80 27.55 15.07
CA SER A 5 -13.46 28.78 15.48
C SER A 5 -13.88 28.82 16.97
N THR A 6 -13.88 27.67 17.65
CA THR A 6 -14.28 27.55 19.06
C THR A 6 -13.10 27.58 20.05
N LEU A 7 -11.87 27.60 19.57
CA LEU A 7 -10.68 27.65 20.42
C LEU A 7 -10.39 29.09 20.89
N PRO A 8 -9.86 29.29 22.12
CA PRO A 8 -9.39 30.58 22.59
C PRO A 8 -8.37 31.22 21.62
N PRO A 9 -8.34 32.55 21.47
CA PRO A 9 -7.47 33.25 20.51
C PRO A 9 -5.98 32.88 20.61
N THR A 10 -5.50 32.60 21.81
CA THR A 10 -4.12 32.17 22.08
C THR A 10 -3.82 30.75 21.54
N LEU A 11 -4.79 29.85 21.61
CA LEU A 11 -4.65 28.50 21.05
C LEU A 11 -4.81 28.51 19.53
N GLN A 12 -5.67 29.41 19.00
CA GLN A 12 -5.78 29.61 17.55
C GLN A 12 -4.48 30.18 16.96
N ALA A 13 -3.84 31.14 17.66
CA ALA A 13 -2.56 31.72 17.24
C ALA A 13 -1.43 30.65 17.27
N LYS A 14 -1.33 29.84 18.34
CA LYS A 14 -0.39 28.72 18.42
C LYS A 14 -0.65 27.65 17.33
N HIS A 15 -1.89 27.33 17.04
CA HIS A 15 -2.25 26.39 15.98
C HIS A 15 -1.89 26.94 14.59
N ARG A 16 -2.16 28.20 14.32
CA ARG A 16 -1.77 28.89 13.06
C ARG A 16 -0.25 29.03 12.93
N ALA A 17 0.48 29.33 14.01
CA ALA A 17 1.95 29.37 14.00
C ALA A 17 2.54 27.98 13.72
N ARG A 18 1.98 26.92 14.33
CA ARG A 18 2.41 25.53 14.09
C ARG A 18 2.18 25.09 12.64
N LEU A 19 1.06 25.48 12.01
CA LEU A 19 0.78 25.21 10.60
C LEU A 19 1.72 25.96 9.65
N ARG A 20 2.19 27.16 10.03
CA ARG A 20 3.16 27.93 9.23
C ARG A 20 4.57 27.35 9.20
N THR A 21 4.95 26.55 10.21
CA THR A 21 6.27 25.90 10.32
C THR A 21 6.25 24.45 9.87
N SER A 22 5.07 23.87 9.54
CA SER A 22 4.95 22.50 9.09
C SER A 22 5.35 22.35 7.64
N PHE A 23 6.12 21.29 7.34
CA PHE A 23 6.42 20.89 5.97
C PHE A 23 5.13 20.48 5.26
N ASP A 24 4.85 21.09 4.11
CA ASP A 24 3.74 20.70 3.23
C ASP A 24 4.26 20.00 1.98
N ALA A 25 3.45 19.09 1.43
CA ALA A 25 3.81 18.36 0.23
C ALA A 25 3.91 19.30 -0.98
N PRO A 26 4.99 19.24 -1.78
CA PRO A 26 5.05 19.94 -3.05
C PRO A 26 3.86 19.52 -3.94
N ALA A 27 3.44 20.42 -4.82
CA ALA A 27 2.24 20.23 -5.63
C ALA A 27 2.19 18.87 -6.40
N PRO A 28 3.28 18.38 -7.03
CA PRO A 28 3.27 17.08 -7.70
C PRO A 28 2.99 15.93 -6.72
N LEU A 29 3.63 15.91 -5.56
CA LEU A 29 3.46 14.86 -4.56
C LEU A 29 2.03 14.87 -3.99
N ARG A 30 1.48 16.07 -3.74
CA ARG A 30 0.10 16.23 -3.31
C ARG A 30 -0.88 15.72 -4.36
N MET A 31 -0.67 16.04 -5.64
CA MET A 31 -1.52 15.55 -6.72
C MET A 31 -1.42 14.05 -6.91
N TRP A 32 -0.23 13.47 -6.85
CA TRP A 32 -0.01 12.03 -6.89
C TRP A 32 -0.84 11.29 -5.82
N HIS A 33 -0.84 11.80 -4.59
CA HIS A 33 -1.67 11.25 -3.50
C HIS A 33 -3.17 11.53 -3.70
N LEU A 34 -3.56 12.75 -4.08
CA LEU A 34 -4.97 13.11 -4.26
C LEU A 34 -5.64 12.37 -5.44
N THR A 35 -4.90 12.02 -6.48
CA THR A 35 -5.41 11.25 -7.62
C THR A 35 -5.36 9.74 -7.40
N SER A 36 -4.98 9.28 -6.20
CA SER A 36 -4.81 7.85 -5.85
C SER A 36 -3.79 7.11 -6.72
N LEU A 37 -2.77 7.80 -7.23
CA LEU A 37 -1.68 7.18 -7.97
C LEU A 37 -0.60 6.57 -7.06
N ASP A 38 -0.64 6.85 -5.77
CA ASP A 38 0.20 6.28 -4.72
C ASP A 38 0.11 4.74 -4.70
N ALA A 39 -1.06 4.19 -4.51
CA ALA A 39 -1.27 2.75 -4.42
C ALA A 39 -0.86 1.97 -5.68
N PRO A 40 -1.27 2.34 -6.92
CA PRO A 40 -0.80 1.66 -8.11
C PRO A 40 0.71 1.79 -8.34
N THR A 41 1.34 2.90 -7.94
CA THR A 41 2.79 3.05 -8.03
C THR A 41 3.50 2.06 -7.09
N VAL A 42 3.07 1.96 -5.84
CA VAL A 42 3.58 0.96 -4.89
C VAL A 42 3.34 -0.46 -5.42
N ALA A 43 2.15 -0.74 -5.94
CA ALA A 43 1.81 -2.06 -6.48
C ALA A 43 2.72 -2.45 -7.66
N VAL A 44 2.99 -1.54 -8.59
CA VAL A 44 3.92 -1.76 -9.71
C VAL A 44 5.33 -2.05 -9.22
N VAL A 45 5.87 -1.22 -8.32
CA VAL A 45 7.22 -1.38 -7.79
C VAL A 45 7.38 -2.72 -7.10
N TRP A 46 6.45 -3.12 -6.23
CA TRP A 46 6.54 -4.40 -5.54
C TRP A 46 6.27 -5.60 -6.44
N THR A 47 5.39 -5.49 -7.43
CA THR A 47 5.21 -6.55 -8.44
C THR A 47 6.52 -6.81 -9.20
N LEU A 48 7.21 -5.77 -9.60
CA LEU A 48 8.51 -5.88 -10.26
C LEU A 48 9.61 -6.35 -9.30
N ALA A 49 9.58 -5.93 -8.03
CA ALA A 49 10.53 -6.36 -7.01
C ALA A 49 10.44 -7.86 -6.74
N PHE A 50 9.22 -8.42 -6.60
CA PHE A 50 9.03 -9.88 -6.48
C PHE A 50 9.60 -10.64 -7.68
N ALA A 51 9.35 -10.16 -8.89
CA ALA A 51 9.84 -10.79 -10.10
C ALA A 51 11.37 -10.68 -10.23
N TRP A 52 11.92 -9.52 -9.87
CA TRP A 52 13.36 -9.27 -9.86
C TRP A 52 14.10 -10.16 -8.85
N ALA A 53 13.55 -10.34 -7.65
CA ALA A 53 14.12 -11.19 -6.61
C ALA A 53 14.39 -12.62 -7.09
N VAL A 54 13.46 -13.19 -7.87
CA VAL A 54 13.55 -14.58 -8.38
C VAL A 54 13.91 -14.65 -9.86
N GLN A 55 14.39 -13.57 -10.44
CA GLN A 55 14.87 -13.50 -11.84
C GLN A 55 13.82 -13.85 -12.90
N ILE A 56 12.54 -13.64 -12.60
CA ILE A 56 11.43 -13.86 -13.53
C ILE A 56 11.21 -12.57 -14.33
N ARG A 57 11.18 -12.68 -15.66
CA ARG A 57 10.76 -11.57 -16.53
C ARG A 57 9.24 -11.56 -16.65
N LEU A 58 8.62 -10.48 -16.20
CA LEU A 58 7.19 -10.26 -16.38
C LEU A 58 6.96 -9.51 -17.70
N PRO A 59 6.00 -9.92 -18.53
CA PRO A 59 5.49 -9.07 -19.59
C PRO A 59 4.76 -7.87 -18.97
N GLY A 60 4.49 -6.82 -19.74
CA GLY A 60 3.89 -5.59 -19.22
C GLY A 60 2.44 -5.74 -18.74
N TRP A 61 1.67 -6.66 -19.35
CA TRP A 61 0.25 -6.78 -19.05
C TRP A 61 -0.09 -7.17 -17.60
N PRO A 62 0.60 -8.09 -16.88
CA PRO A 62 0.25 -8.37 -15.48
C PRO A 62 0.52 -7.17 -14.57
N VAL A 63 1.59 -6.43 -14.85
CA VAL A 63 1.93 -5.20 -14.12
C VAL A 63 0.84 -4.15 -14.33
N ALA A 64 0.38 -3.99 -15.58
CA ALA A 64 -0.74 -3.11 -15.90
C ALA A 64 -2.04 -3.52 -15.20
N VAL A 65 -2.37 -4.82 -15.19
CA VAL A 65 -3.56 -5.34 -14.47
C VAL A 65 -3.51 -5.02 -12.99
N VAL A 66 -2.36 -5.26 -12.32
CA VAL A 66 -2.20 -4.97 -10.89
C VAL A 66 -2.32 -3.47 -10.62
N ALA A 67 -1.72 -2.61 -11.46
CA ALA A 67 -1.81 -1.17 -11.34
C ALA A 67 -3.25 -0.66 -11.48
N LEU A 68 -3.96 -1.10 -12.52
CA LEU A 68 -5.34 -0.69 -12.78
C LEU A 68 -6.29 -1.19 -11.69
N ALA A 69 -6.13 -2.45 -11.24
CA ALA A 69 -6.94 -3.01 -10.16
C ALA A 69 -6.73 -2.27 -8.83
N ALA A 70 -5.48 -1.98 -8.46
CA ALA A 70 -5.16 -1.20 -7.27
C ALA A 70 -5.78 0.22 -7.36
N TRP A 71 -5.65 0.89 -8.51
CA TRP A 71 -6.23 2.21 -8.71
C TRP A 71 -7.75 2.22 -8.62
N CYS A 72 -8.42 1.26 -9.27
CA CYS A 72 -9.87 1.11 -9.21
C CYS A 72 -10.37 0.83 -7.78
N ALA A 73 -9.68 -0.05 -7.04
CA ALA A 73 -10.02 -0.35 -5.65
C ALA A 73 -9.92 0.90 -4.76
N TYR A 74 -8.84 1.68 -4.88
CA TYR A 74 -8.64 2.90 -4.10
C TYR A 74 -9.64 4.01 -4.45
N ILE A 75 -9.96 4.20 -5.73
CA ILE A 75 -10.99 5.16 -6.13
C ILE A 75 -12.37 4.73 -5.62
N GLY A 76 -12.68 3.44 -5.77
CA GLY A 76 -13.93 2.87 -5.26
C GLY A 76 -14.10 3.09 -3.76
N ASP A 77 -13.07 2.75 -2.98
CA ASP A 77 -13.01 2.98 -1.53
C ASP A 77 -13.30 4.44 -1.17
N ARG A 78 -12.58 5.38 -1.78
CA ARG A 78 -12.73 6.81 -1.50
C ARG A 78 -14.08 7.40 -1.89
N LEU A 79 -14.68 6.91 -2.97
CA LEU A 79 -16.00 7.35 -3.41
C LEU A 79 -17.12 6.76 -2.54
N LEU A 80 -16.99 5.50 -2.12
CA LEU A 80 -17.94 4.85 -1.20
C LEU A 80 -17.87 5.45 0.20
N ASP A 81 -16.66 5.69 0.72
CA ASP A 81 -16.47 6.40 1.98
C ASP A 81 -17.07 7.81 1.93
N ALA A 82 -16.88 8.54 0.81
CA ALA A 82 -17.45 9.87 0.66
C ALA A 82 -18.97 9.84 0.59
N ARG A 83 -19.56 8.81 -0.03
CA ARG A 83 -21.01 8.64 -0.12
C ARG A 83 -21.65 8.31 1.23
N ASN A 84 -20.96 7.48 2.03
CA ASN A 84 -21.48 6.96 3.30
C ASN A 84 -21.06 7.83 4.52
N ALA A 85 -20.37 8.95 4.30
CA ALA A 85 -19.82 9.76 5.37
C ALA A 85 -20.93 10.49 6.17
N HIS A 86 -20.96 10.25 7.48
CA HIS A 86 -21.74 10.99 8.46
C HIS A 86 -20.93 12.09 9.17
N THR A 87 -19.64 12.20 8.86
CA THR A 87 -18.68 13.16 9.43
C THR A 87 -18.05 14.00 8.32
N PRO A 88 -17.42 15.15 8.64
CA PRO A 88 -16.72 15.96 7.64
C PRO A 88 -15.71 15.16 6.84
N LEU A 89 -15.80 15.24 5.50
CA LEU A 89 -14.95 14.51 4.58
C LEU A 89 -13.48 14.93 4.72
N ARG A 90 -12.58 13.95 4.76
CA ARG A 90 -11.14 14.18 4.64
C ARG A 90 -10.81 14.74 3.25
N ALA A 91 -9.72 15.50 3.12
CA ALA A 91 -9.36 16.21 1.89
C ALA A 91 -9.37 15.32 0.63
N ARG A 92 -8.87 14.07 0.74
CA ARG A 92 -8.85 13.10 -0.36
C ARG A 92 -10.25 12.64 -0.79
N HIS A 93 -11.15 12.36 0.17
CA HIS A 93 -12.54 11.94 -0.11
C HIS A 93 -13.31 13.11 -0.74
N HIS A 94 -13.12 14.33 -0.20
CA HIS A 94 -13.69 15.54 -0.78
C HIS A 94 -13.22 15.78 -2.23
N PHE A 95 -11.92 15.59 -2.50
CA PHE A 95 -11.36 15.72 -3.85
C PHE A 95 -12.01 14.74 -4.84
N HIS A 96 -12.10 13.45 -4.50
CA HIS A 96 -12.74 12.44 -5.34
C HIS A 96 -14.23 12.70 -5.52
N TRP A 97 -14.93 13.07 -4.46
CA TRP A 97 -16.37 13.38 -4.53
C TRP A 97 -16.66 14.59 -5.40
N LYS A 98 -15.85 15.64 -5.29
CA LYS A 98 -15.94 16.84 -6.15
C LYS A 98 -15.73 16.48 -7.63
N HIS A 99 -14.79 15.58 -7.94
CA HIS A 99 -14.44 15.19 -9.30
C HIS A 99 -15.03 13.84 -9.72
N ARG A 100 -16.07 13.33 -9.02
CA ARG A 100 -16.64 12.00 -9.26
C ARG A 100 -17.13 11.77 -10.70
N ARG A 101 -17.57 12.84 -11.39
CA ARG A 101 -18.00 12.77 -12.79
C ARG A 101 -16.87 12.40 -13.76
N ILE A 102 -15.62 12.60 -13.34
CA ILE A 102 -14.42 12.19 -14.09
C ILE A 102 -13.92 10.85 -13.58
N PHE A 103 -13.78 10.70 -12.26
CA PHE A 103 -13.21 9.48 -11.66
C PHE A 103 -14.05 8.22 -11.94
N LEU A 104 -15.38 8.30 -11.90
CA LEU A 104 -16.25 7.15 -12.15
C LEU A 104 -16.09 6.56 -13.56
N PRO A 105 -16.24 7.32 -14.66
CA PRO A 105 -16.09 6.76 -16.00
C PRO A 105 -14.65 6.32 -16.29
N VAL A 106 -13.63 7.03 -15.78
CA VAL A 106 -12.23 6.63 -15.97
C VAL A 106 -11.91 5.36 -15.20
N ALA A 107 -12.40 5.20 -13.96
CA ALA A 107 -12.23 3.96 -13.20
C ALA A 107 -12.99 2.79 -13.86
N PHE A 108 -14.17 3.03 -14.38
CA PHE A 108 -14.92 2.03 -15.16
C PHE A 108 -14.13 1.58 -16.40
N ALA A 109 -13.62 2.53 -17.19
CA ALA A 109 -12.79 2.23 -18.35
C ALA A 109 -11.51 1.47 -17.96
N ALA A 110 -10.83 1.85 -16.86
CA ALA A 110 -9.68 1.16 -16.34
C ALA A 110 -10.01 -0.29 -15.92
N ALA A 111 -11.16 -0.51 -15.29
CA ALA A 111 -11.63 -1.85 -14.92
C ALA A 111 -11.92 -2.71 -16.17
N VAL A 112 -12.55 -2.13 -17.18
CA VAL A 112 -12.80 -2.82 -18.47
C VAL A 112 -11.48 -3.20 -19.15
N VAL A 113 -10.50 -2.29 -19.20
CA VAL A 113 -9.17 -2.58 -19.76
C VAL A 113 -8.46 -3.67 -18.97
N ALA A 114 -8.49 -3.63 -17.62
CA ALA A 114 -7.90 -4.67 -16.78
C ALA A 114 -8.55 -6.04 -17.04
N LEU A 115 -9.88 -6.11 -17.14
CA LEU A 115 -10.60 -7.35 -17.45
C LEU A 115 -10.26 -7.84 -18.86
N ALA A 116 -10.22 -6.96 -19.86
CA ALA A 116 -9.84 -7.32 -21.23
C ALA A 116 -8.42 -7.92 -21.27
N LEU A 117 -7.45 -7.33 -20.56
CA LEU A 117 -6.11 -7.87 -20.44
C LEU A 117 -6.09 -9.25 -19.78
N VAL A 118 -6.89 -9.46 -18.72
CA VAL A 118 -7.02 -10.76 -18.04
C VAL A 118 -7.59 -11.80 -18.99
N PHE A 119 -8.69 -11.50 -19.70
CA PHE A 119 -9.31 -12.48 -20.59
C PHE A 119 -8.49 -12.76 -21.84
N HIS A 120 -7.81 -11.76 -22.40
CA HIS A 120 -7.00 -11.91 -23.61
C HIS A 120 -5.62 -12.55 -23.34
N SER A 121 -4.95 -12.16 -22.26
CA SER A 121 -3.53 -12.47 -22.08
C SER A 121 -3.25 -13.50 -20.97
N MET A 122 -4.19 -13.71 -20.03
CA MET A 122 -3.96 -14.65 -18.91
C MET A 122 -4.43 -16.05 -19.28
N PRO A 123 -3.57 -17.10 -19.16
CA PRO A 123 -3.96 -18.49 -19.33
C PRO A 123 -5.09 -18.91 -18.39
N PHE A 124 -5.95 -19.81 -18.85
CA PHE A 124 -7.15 -20.24 -18.09
C PHE A 124 -6.79 -20.73 -16.67
N ALA A 125 -5.80 -21.62 -16.52
CA ALA A 125 -5.36 -22.13 -15.22
C ALA A 125 -4.84 -21.04 -14.28
N ALA A 126 -4.26 -19.96 -14.82
CA ALA A 126 -3.86 -18.80 -14.02
C ALA A 126 -5.07 -17.95 -13.62
N ARG A 127 -6.07 -17.81 -14.50
CA ARG A 127 -7.33 -17.11 -14.17
C ARG A 127 -8.08 -17.83 -13.05
N GLU A 128 -8.18 -19.16 -13.11
CA GLU A 128 -8.82 -19.97 -12.08
C GLU A 128 -8.16 -19.75 -10.72
N ARG A 129 -6.83 -19.87 -10.63
CA ARG A 129 -6.10 -19.63 -9.37
C ARG A 129 -6.25 -18.20 -8.84
N ASN A 130 -6.17 -17.21 -9.72
CA ASN A 130 -6.27 -15.81 -9.32
C ASN A 130 -7.72 -15.36 -9.04
N SER A 131 -8.73 -16.11 -9.51
CA SER A 131 -10.14 -15.83 -9.21
C SER A 131 -10.44 -15.92 -7.72
N VAL A 132 -9.77 -16.80 -6.98
CA VAL A 132 -9.89 -16.91 -5.52
C VAL A 132 -9.43 -15.62 -4.85
N LEU A 133 -8.29 -15.06 -5.27
CA LEU A 133 -7.79 -13.79 -4.74
C LEU A 133 -8.72 -12.63 -5.10
N ALA A 134 -9.23 -12.61 -6.35
CA ALA A 134 -10.19 -11.60 -6.79
C ALA A 134 -11.50 -11.68 -5.99
N ALA A 135 -12.03 -12.89 -5.77
CA ALA A 135 -13.23 -13.11 -4.96
C ALA A 135 -13.01 -12.70 -3.49
N ALA A 136 -11.86 -13.05 -2.90
CA ALA A 136 -11.51 -12.63 -1.54
C ALA A 136 -11.41 -11.11 -1.41
N THR A 137 -10.80 -10.44 -2.39
CA THR A 137 -10.70 -8.97 -2.43
C THR A 137 -12.08 -8.33 -2.56
N LEU A 138 -12.94 -8.86 -3.43
CA LEU A 138 -14.31 -8.37 -3.61
C LEU A 138 -15.15 -8.59 -2.35
N ALA A 139 -15.05 -9.76 -1.73
CA ALA A 139 -15.74 -10.08 -0.47
C ALA A 139 -15.31 -9.13 0.65
N TYR A 140 -13.99 -8.86 0.79
CA TYR A 140 -13.49 -7.88 1.73
C TYR A 140 -14.08 -6.49 1.45
N PHE A 141 -13.97 -6.01 0.21
CA PHE A 141 -14.48 -4.69 -0.18
C PHE A 141 -15.97 -4.53 0.11
N THR A 142 -16.75 -5.57 -0.22
CA THR A 142 -18.19 -5.63 0.06
C THR A 142 -18.47 -5.61 1.57
N SER A 143 -17.69 -6.36 2.37
CA SER A 143 -17.88 -6.44 3.83
C SER A 143 -17.61 -5.10 4.55
N VAL A 144 -16.72 -4.28 4.01
CA VAL A 144 -16.38 -2.97 4.59
C VAL A 144 -17.43 -1.90 4.24
N HIS A 145 -17.98 -1.93 3.03
CA HIS A 145 -18.81 -0.84 2.53
C HIS A 145 -20.32 -1.11 2.56
N ILE A 146 -20.75 -2.37 2.67
CA ILE A 146 -22.16 -2.69 2.79
C ILE A 146 -22.53 -2.83 4.28
N PRO A 147 -23.48 -2.04 4.80
CA PRO A 147 -23.95 -2.19 6.15
C PRO A 147 -24.76 -3.50 6.28
N TRP A 148 -24.11 -4.57 6.69
CA TRP A 148 -24.79 -5.82 7.02
C TRP A 148 -25.51 -5.64 8.36
N HIS A 149 -26.84 -5.74 8.36
CA HIS A 149 -27.66 -5.68 9.57
C HIS A 149 -27.55 -6.94 10.45
N VAL A 150 -26.50 -7.75 10.26
CA VAL A 150 -26.30 -9.02 10.96
C VAL A 150 -25.24 -8.86 12.05
N PRO A 151 -25.62 -8.78 13.34
CA PRO A 151 -24.69 -8.61 14.45
C PRO A 151 -23.65 -9.73 14.59
N ALA A 152 -23.96 -10.94 14.11
CA ALA A 152 -23.09 -12.12 14.21
C ALA A 152 -21.90 -12.09 13.25
N ALA A 153 -22.02 -11.51 12.04
CA ALA A 153 -20.94 -11.47 11.06
C ALA A 153 -19.78 -10.56 11.48
N LYS A 154 -20.04 -9.49 12.24
CA LYS A 154 -18.97 -8.63 12.80
C LYS A 154 -18.07 -9.33 13.82
N ARG A 155 -18.49 -10.46 14.39
CA ARG A 155 -17.78 -11.17 15.45
C ARG A 155 -16.66 -12.09 14.92
N TRP A 156 -16.74 -12.52 13.65
CA TRP A 156 -15.77 -13.41 13.02
C TRP A 156 -14.62 -12.66 12.33
N LEU A 157 -14.84 -11.41 11.91
CA LEU A 157 -13.78 -10.54 11.36
C LEU A 157 -13.08 -9.73 12.48
N ARG A 158 -12.53 -10.43 13.47
CA ARG A 158 -11.68 -9.80 14.51
C ARG A 158 -10.26 -9.49 14.02
N PHE A 159 -9.96 -9.73 12.75
CA PHE A 159 -8.68 -9.30 12.17
C PHE A 159 -8.73 -7.78 11.96
N PRO A 160 -7.64 -7.06 12.33
CA PRO A 160 -7.50 -5.66 11.97
C PRO A 160 -7.69 -5.51 10.47
N LYS A 161 -8.58 -4.61 10.04
CA LYS A 161 -8.87 -4.38 8.60
C LYS A 161 -7.58 -4.06 7.83
N GLU A 162 -6.64 -3.36 8.46
CA GLU A 162 -5.34 -2.97 7.92
C GLU A 162 -4.49 -4.20 7.57
N LEU A 163 -4.52 -5.24 8.41
CA LEU A 163 -3.80 -6.48 8.15
C LEU A 163 -4.37 -7.20 6.93
N LEU A 164 -5.70 -7.26 6.82
CA LEU A 164 -6.35 -7.91 5.68
C LEU A 164 -6.06 -7.16 4.38
N VAL A 165 -6.07 -5.83 4.40
CA VAL A 165 -5.64 -4.99 3.27
C VAL A 165 -4.19 -5.31 2.90
N GLY A 166 -3.28 -5.34 3.89
CA GLY A 166 -1.87 -5.66 3.68
C GLY A 166 -1.66 -7.03 3.03
N VAL A 167 -2.39 -8.06 3.49
CA VAL A 167 -2.33 -9.41 2.92
C VAL A 167 -2.83 -9.43 1.48
N LEU A 168 -4.04 -8.91 1.21
CA LEU A 168 -4.64 -8.91 -0.12
C LEU A 168 -3.81 -8.11 -1.13
N PHE A 169 -3.33 -6.94 -0.72
CA PHE A 169 -2.47 -6.09 -1.54
C PHE A 169 -1.15 -6.78 -1.89
N THR A 170 -0.49 -7.39 -0.89
CA THR A 170 0.76 -8.11 -1.10
C THR A 170 0.56 -9.33 -2.02
N LEU A 171 -0.49 -10.11 -1.80
CA LEU A 171 -0.79 -11.26 -2.65
C LEU A 171 -1.11 -10.84 -4.08
N ALA A 172 -1.81 -9.73 -4.29
CA ALA A 172 -2.05 -9.18 -5.63
C ALA A 172 -0.74 -8.78 -6.33
N CYS A 173 0.20 -8.17 -5.61
CA CYS A 173 1.51 -7.81 -6.14
C CYS A 173 2.39 -9.04 -6.44
N ALA A 174 2.33 -10.09 -5.60
CA ALA A 174 3.11 -11.32 -5.77
C ALA A 174 2.53 -12.29 -6.81
N ALA A 175 1.22 -12.27 -7.03
CA ALA A 175 0.51 -13.21 -7.90
C ALA A 175 1.10 -13.34 -9.32
N PRO A 176 1.50 -12.25 -10.03
CA PRO A 176 2.15 -12.35 -11.34
C PRO A 176 3.44 -13.16 -11.34
N THR A 177 4.21 -13.08 -10.27
CA THR A 177 5.45 -13.84 -10.07
C THR A 177 5.15 -15.30 -9.69
N LEU A 178 4.31 -15.50 -8.70
CA LEU A 178 3.95 -16.83 -8.19
C LEU A 178 3.33 -17.73 -9.27
N THR A 179 2.51 -17.15 -10.17
CA THR A 179 1.91 -17.91 -11.28
C THR A 179 2.91 -18.36 -12.34
N ARG A 180 4.15 -17.82 -12.34
CA ARG A 180 5.23 -18.15 -13.28
C ARG A 180 6.32 -19.03 -12.68
N ILE A 181 6.26 -19.31 -11.39
CA ILE A 181 7.16 -20.25 -10.75
C ILE A 181 6.71 -21.67 -11.12
N THR A 182 7.45 -22.32 -12.01
CA THR A 182 7.12 -23.66 -12.55
C THR A 182 8.36 -24.55 -12.63
N GLY A 183 8.15 -25.88 -12.81
CA GLY A 183 9.21 -26.86 -13.02
C GLY A 183 9.92 -27.31 -11.73
N ARG A 184 11.08 -27.95 -11.88
CA ARG A 184 11.84 -28.54 -10.75
C ARG A 184 12.31 -27.51 -9.71
N ARG A 185 12.45 -26.25 -10.08
CA ARG A 185 12.86 -25.15 -9.18
C ARG A 185 11.66 -24.46 -8.51
N ALA A 186 10.44 -24.90 -8.76
CA ALA A 186 9.24 -24.24 -8.23
C ALA A 186 9.24 -24.18 -6.69
N GLY A 187 9.52 -25.29 -6.03
CA GLY A 187 9.57 -25.35 -4.56
C GLY A 187 10.63 -24.45 -3.95
N PRO A 188 11.92 -24.58 -4.30
CA PRO A 188 12.98 -23.72 -3.79
C PRO A 188 12.73 -22.23 -4.07
N THR A 189 12.25 -21.87 -5.27
CA THR A 189 11.97 -20.49 -5.64
C THR A 189 10.78 -19.92 -4.84
N ALA A 190 9.73 -20.71 -4.62
CA ALA A 190 8.60 -20.29 -3.79
C ALA A 190 9.01 -20.07 -2.33
N VAL A 191 9.89 -20.93 -1.79
CA VAL A 191 10.45 -20.77 -0.44
C VAL A 191 11.29 -19.50 -0.34
N ALA A 192 12.10 -19.17 -1.35
CA ALA A 192 12.91 -17.94 -1.37
C ALA A 192 12.05 -16.66 -1.39
N VAL A 193 10.88 -16.68 -2.04
CA VAL A 193 9.96 -15.53 -2.09
C VAL A 193 9.19 -15.35 -0.79
N LEU A 194 8.97 -16.40 -0.01
CA LEU A 194 8.12 -16.36 1.18
C LEU A 194 8.54 -15.30 2.22
N PRO A 195 9.83 -15.16 2.60
CA PRO A 195 10.26 -14.11 3.52
C PRO A 195 9.94 -12.70 3.00
N ILE A 196 10.10 -12.47 1.70
CA ILE A 196 9.81 -11.18 1.07
C ILE A 196 8.31 -10.88 1.14
N ILE A 197 7.46 -11.90 0.89
CA ILE A 197 5.99 -11.78 1.01
C ILE A 197 5.61 -11.42 2.46
N LEU A 198 6.13 -12.14 3.44
CA LEU A 198 5.81 -11.92 4.85
C LEU A 198 6.25 -10.53 5.33
N VAL A 199 7.45 -10.12 4.95
CA VAL A 199 7.96 -8.77 5.28
C VAL A 199 7.11 -7.70 4.60
N PHE A 200 6.71 -7.88 3.33
CA PHE A 200 5.89 -6.89 2.65
C PHE A 200 4.45 -6.85 3.18
N ILE A 201 3.85 -7.97 3.58
CA ILE A 201 2.56 -7.98 4.30
C ILE A 201 2.67 -7.11 5.56
N SER A 202 3.71 -7.33 6.34
CA SER A 202 3.94 -6.58 7.58
C SER A 202 4.19 -5.10 7.31
N LEU A 203 4.92 -4.77 6.24
CA LEU A 203 5.21 -3.39 5.84
C LEU A 203 3.94 -2.67 5.33
N ALA A 204 3.12 -3.33 4.51
CA ALA A 204 1.86 -2.80 4.03
C ALA A 204 0.86 -2.59 5.17
N TRP A 205 0.78 -3.56 6.10
CA TRP A 205 0.00 -3.40 7.33
C TRP A 205 0.50 -2.21 8.15
N LEU A 206 1.82 -2.09 8.37
CA LEU A 206 2.41 -1.01 9.15
C LEU A 206 2.11 0.36 8.52
N ASN A 207 2.18 0.48 7.20
CA ASN A 207 1.84 1.70 6.46
C ASN A 207 0.38 2.10 6.70
N CYS A 208 -0.56 1.17 6.54
CA CYS A 208 -1.98 1.43 6.79
C CYS A 208 -2.24 1.81 8.26
N HIS A 209 -1.63 1.07 9.19
CA HIS A 209 -1.73 1.33 10.62
C HIS A 209 -1.17 2.71 11.00
N ALA A 210 0.00 3.08 10.47
CA ALA A 210 0.60 4.38 10.71
C ALA A 210 -0.29 5.52 10.24
N ILE A 211 -0.85 5.41 9.03
CA ILE A 211 -1.74 6.41 8.45
C ILE A 211 -3.00 6.57 9.31
N GLU A 212 -3.63 5.49 9.74
CA GLU A 212 -4.82 5.55 10.61
C GLU A 212 -4.48 6.16 11.96
N PHE A 213 -3.40 5.69 12.56
CA PHE A 213 -2.89 6.21 13.84
C PHE A 213 -2.60 7.73 13.82
N TRP A 214 -1.97 8.22 12.78
CA TRP A 214 -1.68 9.66 12.64
C TRP A 214 -2.93 10.53 12.46
N GLU A 215 -4.03 9.93 12.05
CA GLU A 215 -5.33 10.62 11.92
C GLU A 215 -6.12 10.65 13.23
N GLU A 216 -5.90 9.69 14.12
CA GLU A 216 -6.50 9.62 15.44
C GLU A 216 -5.64 10.36 16.46
N GLN A 217 -5.79 11.67 16.60
CA GLN A 217 -4.93 12.62 17.35
C GLN A 217 -4.64 12.30 18.83
N SER A 218 -5.14 11.21 19.40
CA SER A 218 -5.14 10.94 20.86
C SER A 218 -4.22 9.80 21.35
N GLN A 219 -3.39 9.21 20.50
CA GLN A 219 -2.69 7.95 20.81
C GLN A 219 -1.19 8.09 21.18
N PRO A 220 -0.60 7.17 21.98
CA PRO A 220 0.77 7.28 22.46
C PRO A 220 1.82 7.10 21.34
N ARG A 221 2.94 7.83 21.40
CA ARG A 221 4.03 7.84 20.41
C ARG A 221 4.61 6.46 20.06
N SER A 222 4.45 5.46 20.91
CA SER A 222 5.07 4.13 20.73
C SER A 222 4.31 3.19 19.79
N ALA A 223 3.11 3.55 19.35
CA ALA A 223 2.25 2.62 18.61
C ALA A 223 2.71 2.34 17.17
N VAL A 224 3.39 3.29 16.51
CA VAL A 224 3.96 3.10 15.16
C VAL A 224 5.46 2.84 15.25
N GLN A 225 6.17 3.59 16.07
CA GLN A 225 7.62 3.53 16.12
C GLN A 225 8.15 2.15 16.54
N ARG A 226 7.57 1.52 17.58
CA ARG A 226 8.02 0.18 18.04
C ARG A 226 7.83 -0.90 16.96
N PRO A 227 6.66 -1.09 16.35
CA PRO A 227 6.51 -2.09 15.29
C PRO A 227 7.36 -1.77 14.06
N ALA A 228 7.59 -0.49 13.73
CA ALA A 228 8.48 -0.11 12.62
C ALA A 228 9.94 -0.51 12.88
N ILE A 229 10.47 -0.26 14.08
CA ILE A 229 11.82 -0.68 14.45
C ILE A 229 11.92 -2.21 14.51
N ALA A 230 10.91 -2.89 15.05
CA ALA A 230 10.88 -4.35 15.08
C ALA A 230 10.88 -4.94 13.67
N LEU A 231 10.05 -4.41 12.77
CA LEU A 231 10.01 -4.84 11.38
C LEU A 231 11.33 -4.57 10.65
N MET A 232 11.94 -3.40 10.88
CA MET A 232 13.27 -3.09 10.35
C MET A 232 14.30 -4.14 10.78
N ALA A 233 14.35 -4.49 12.07
CA ALA A 233 15.27 -5.49 12.59
C ALA A 233 15.02 -6.89 12.01
N ILE A 234 13.74 -7.30 11.93
CA ILE A 234 13.34 -8.59 11.32
C ILE A 234 13.72 -8.64 9.85
N ALA A 235 13.45 -7.58 9.08
CA ALA A 235 13.78 -7.51 7.66
C ALA A 235 15.31 -7.52 7.42
N MET A 236 16.09 -6.84 8.27
CA MET A 236 17.55 -6.88 8.23
C MET A 236 18.10 -8.27 8.57
N LEU A 237 17.55 -8.93 9.58
CA LEU A 237 17.92 -10.31 9.92
C LEU A 237 17.61 -11.26 8.75
N ALA A 238 16.42 -11.14 8.16
CA ALA A 238 16.04 -11.93 7.00
C ALA A 238 16.96 -11.65 5.80
N ALA A 239 17.38 -10.40 5.59
CA ALA A 239 18.34 -10.02 4.56
C ALA A 239 19.70 -10.67 4.80
N ALA A 240 20.20 -10.67 6.05
CA ALA A 240 21.45 -11.33 6.41
C ALA A 240 21.39 -12.85 6.19
N ILE A 241 20.28 -13.49 6.57
CA ILE A 241 20.07 -14.94 6.34
C ILE A 241 20.05 -15.23 4.84
N ALA A 242 19.35 -14.41 4.03
CA ALA A 242 19.31 -14.58 2.58
C ALA A 242 20.71 -14.40 1.95
N ALA A 243 21.50 -13.43 2.43
CA ALA A 243 22.87 -13.21 1.96
C ALA A 243 23.79 -14.40 2.28
N ILE A 244 23.71 -14.95 3.48
CA ILE A 244 24.45 -16.16 3.91
C ILE A 244 24.00 -17.37 3.06
N GLY A 245 22.71 -17.46 2.74
CA GLY A 245 22.12 -18.48 1.87
C GLY A 245 22.41 -18.30 0.39
N HIS A 246 23.30 -17.37 0.01
CA HIS A 246 23.67 -17.07 -1.39
C HIS A 246 22.48 -16.58 -2.25
N ASP A 247 21.51 -15.90 -1.63
CA ASP A 247 20.44 -15.16 -2.33
C ASP A 247 20.64 -13.64 -2.22
N PRO A 248 21.56 -13.06 -3.00
CA PRO A 248 21.86 -11.63 -2.90
C PRO A 248 20.69 -10.74 -3.33
N ARG A 249 19.80 -11.23 -4.20
CA ARG A 249 18.61 -10.46 -4.63
C ARG A 249 17.53 -10.44 -3.58
N GLY A 250 17.23 -11.59 -2.98
CA GLY A 250 16.34 -11.65 -1.83
C GLY A 250 16.85 -10.77 -0.68
N ALA A 251 18.16 -10.84 -0.38
CA ALA A 251 18.79 -9.99 0.62
C ALA A 251 18.64 -8.50 0.30
N ALA A 252 18.85 -8.08 -0.94
CA ALA A 252 18.70 -6.69 -1.36
C ALA A 252 17.26 -6.18 -1.23
N ILE A 253 16.25 -6.97 -1.64
CA ILE A 253 14.83 -6.58 -1.47
C ILE A 253 14.45 -6.48 0.02
N LEU A 254 14.89 -7.43 0.84
CA LEU A 254 14.65 -7.40 2.28
C LEU A 254 15.31 -6.19 2.95
N ALA A 255 16.53 -5.81 2.53
CA ALA A 255 17.21 -4.62 3.00
C ALA A 255 16.47 -3.33 2.59
N THR A 256 15.92 -3.25 1.37
CA THR A 256 15.08 -2.10 0.98
C THR A 256 13.77 -2.06 1.77
N ALA A 257 13.16 -3.21 2.10
CA ALA A 257 12.00 -3.26 2.98
C ALA A 257 12.33 -2.78 4.41
N ALA A 258 13.51 -3.13 4.93
CA ALA A 258 14.00 -2.61 6.20
C ALA A 258 14.17 -1.08 6.16
N LEU A 259 14.69 -0.54 5.05
CA LEU A 259 14.78 0.91 4.84
C LEU A 259 13.39 1.55 4.81
N SER A 260 12.39 0.94 4.15
CA SER A 260 11.00 1.41 4.19
C SER A 260 10.47 1.50 5.62
N ALA A 261 10.69 0.47 6.43
CA ALA A 261 10.26 0.46 7.83
C ALA A 261 10.99 1.54 8.66
N ALA A 262 12.29 1.76 8.43
CA ALA A 262 13.07 2.83 9.05
C ALA A 262 12.51 4.22 8.68
N LEU A 263 12.16 4.44 7.41
CA LEU A 263 11.56 5.69 6.95
C LEU A 263 10.19 5.94 7.60
N LEU A 264 9.35 4.91 7.78
CA LEU A 264 8.09 5.03 8.50
C LEU A 264 8.31 5.39 9.98
N ALA A 265 9.31 4.80 10.64
CA ALA A 265 9.70 5.17 12.00
C ALA A 265 10.16 6.64 12.09
N LEU A 266 10.95 7.09 11.12
CA LEU A 266 11.41 8.47 11.02
C LEU A 266 10.25 9.45 10.80
N LEU A 267 9.31 9.13 9.94
CA LEU A 267 8.09 9.91 9.70
C LEU A 267 7.26 10.03 10.98
N ASP A 268 7.12 8.96 11.75
CA ASP A 268 6.42 9.01 13.04
C ASP A 268 7.10 9.94 14.04
N CYS A 269 8.44 9.96 14.10
CA CYS A 269 9.18 10.92 14.93
C CYS A 269 8.90 12.37 14.56
N HIS A 270 8.72 12.65 13.27
CA HIS A 270 8.53 14.01 12.73
C HIS A 270 7.08 14.35 12.41
N ARG A 271 6.11 13.47 12.74
CA ARG A 271 4.69 13.61 12.37
C ARG A 271 4.05 14.96 12.74
N HIS A 272 4.53 15.59 13.81
CA HIS A 272 4.01 16.88 14.28
C HIS A 272 4.54 18.09 13.49
N SER A 273 5.60 17.89 12.68
CA SER A 273 6.22 18.91 11.84
C SER A 273 5.82 18.80 10.37
N VAL A 274 4.95 17.87 10.03
CA VAL A 274 4.52 17.55 8.66
C VAL A 274 3.00 17.68 8.56
N THR A 275 2.49 18.24 7.46
CA THR A 275 1.04 18.30 7.24
C THR A 275 0.46 16.89 7.02
N PRO A 276 -0.83 16.65 7.36
CA PRO A 276 -1.44 15.30 7.22
C PRO A 276 -1.37 14.74 5.79
N ILE A 277 -1.50 15.59 4.77
CA ILE A 277 -1.40 15.17 3.36
C ILE A 277 0.04 14.79 3.02
N ALA A 278 1.01 15.60 3.43
CA ALA A 278 2.43 15.32 3.21
C ALA A 278 2.87 14.05 3.95
N LEU A 279 2.42 13.86 5.18
CA LEU A 279 2.75 12.69 5.99
C LEU A 279 2.30 11.38 5.32
N ARG A 280 1.08 11.37 4.77
CA ARG A 280 0.55 10.23 4.00
C ARG A 280 1.32 9.98 2.71
N ALA A 281 1.48 11.03 1.91
CA ALA A 281 2.22 10.90 0.66
C ALA A 281 3.66 10.42 0.88
N CYS A 282 4.31 10.88 1.96
CA CYS A 282 5.63 10.40 2.36
C CYS A 282 5.62 8.96 2.88
N ALA A 283 4.53 8.52 3.54
CA ALA A 283 4.39 7.12 3.95
C ALA A 283 4.33 6.17 2.74
N ASP A 284 3.54 6.54 1.72
CA ASP A 284 3.46 5.75 0.48
C ASP A 284 4.78 5.81 -0.32
N LEU A 285 5.47 6.96 -0.34
CA LEU A 285 6.82 7.08 -0.91
C LEU A 285 7.84 6.19 -0.19
N ALA A 286 7.74 6.04 1.12
CA ALA A 286 8.64 5.16 1.89
C ALA A 286 8.54 3.70 1.44
N LEU A 287 7.44 3.26 0.83
CA LEU A 287 7.28 1.92 0.28
C LEU A 287 7.94 1.75 -1.11
N LEU A 288 8.42 2.81 -1.72
CA LEU A 288 9.04 2.76 -3.06
C LEU A 288 10.55 2.48 -3.02
N THR A 289 11.13 2.15 -1.87
CA THR A 289 12.57 1.88 -1.73
C THR A 289 13.10 0.81 -2.68
N PRO A 290 12.35 -0.28 -3.08
CA PRO A 290 12.85 -1.25 -4.05
C PRO A 290 13.08 -0.64 -5.45
N LEU A 291 12.50 0.53 -5.75
CA LEU A 291 12.71 1.21 -7.02
C LEU A 291 14.20 1.49 -7.29
N VAL A 292 14.99 1.74 -6.24
CA VAL A 292 16.45 1.94 -6.34
C VAL A 292 17.11 0.73 -7.00
N LEU A 293 16.73 -0.50 -6.62
CA LEU A 293 17.29 -1.73 -7.21
C LEU A 293 16.81 -1.95 -8.65
N LEU A 294 15.58 -1.55 -8.96
CA LEU A 294 15.00 -1.73 -10.29
C LEU A 294 15.59 -0.78 -11.33
N VAL A 295 16.08 0.39 -10.91
CA VAL A 295 16.67 1.43 -11.78
C VAL A 295 18.19 1.29 -11.91
N LEU A 296 18.87 0.68 -10.93
CA LEU A 296 20.31 0.47 -10.97
C LEU A 296 20.71 -0.39 -12.18
N PRO A 297 21.81 -0.03 -12.91
CA PRO A 297 22.31 -0.84 -14.00
C PRO A 297 22.62 -2.25 -13.52
N ARG A 298 22.21 -3.27 -14.28
CA ARG A 298 22.43 -4.70 -13.95
C ARG A 298 23.90 -5.07 -13.71
N ARG A 299 24.85 -4.23 -14.14
CA ARG A 299 26.30 -4.43 -13.95
C ARG A 299 26.77 -4.15 -12.51
N LEU A 300 25.95 -3.48 -11.70
CA LEU A 300 26.28 -3.12 -10.31
C LEU A 300 25.63 -4.05 -9.28
N ILE A 301 24.88 -5.03 -9.73
CA ILE A 301 24.15 -5.96 -8.88
C ILE A 301 24.71 -7.36 -9.13
N PRO A 302 25.30 -8.02 -8.14
CA PRO A 302 25.88 -9.35 -8.25
C PRO A 302 24.86 -10.44 -8.64
#